data_f013046e7eb43c53dcbfc6bfa08fa933
#
_entry.id   f013046e7eb43c53dcbfc6bfa08fa933
#
_cell.length_a   1.000
_cell.length_b   1.000
_cell.length_c   1.000
_cell.angle_alpha   90.00
_cell.angle_beta   90.00
_cell.angle_gamma   90.00
#
_symmetry.space_group_name_H-M   'P 1'
#
loop_
_entity.id
_entity.type
_entity.pdbx_description
1 polymer ?
#
loop_
_entity_poly.entity_id
_entity_poly.type
_entity_poly.pdbx_seq_one_letter_code
_entity_poly.pdbx_strand_id
1 'polypeptide(L)'
;MASNSRRQIETWLSTLEITGSVIDIGGLFWPVKGRTKTWNVSQYDIWDVKESRNGVKATYISDLNRERSHFTWQYDTAFCIEVTDHLWNPIQAFQNINTSLKQGGLLYISSNFLFPHHTGFDCIRFTKTGLEKILKETGFEVLKVTPRYAVDSTMEATMHMESKVVYNGGEIGYMVEARKL
;
A
#
# COMPACT_ATOMS: atom_id res chain seq x y z
N MET A 1 -21.89 0.51 1.67
CA MET A 1 -21.23 -0.79 1.96
C MET A 1 -19.81 -0.72 1.38
N ALA A 2 -18.80 -1.29 2.06
CA ALA A 2 -17.44 -1.38 1.50
C ALA A 2 -17.44 -2.35 0.31
N SER A 3 -16.65 -2.04 -0.75
CA SER A 3 -16.45 -2.92 -1.90
C SER A 3 -15.79 -4.25 -1.47
N ASN A 4 -15.97 -5.31 -2.25
CA ASN A 4 -15.32 -6.60 -1.98
C ASN A 4 -13.79 -6.49 -1.95
N SER A 5 -13.20 -5.69 -2.83
CA SER A 5 -11.77 -5.40 -2.82
C SER A 5 -11.34 -4.80 -1.47
N ARG A 6 -12.10 -3.84 -0.94
CA ARG A 6 -11.84 -3.24 0.36
C ARG A 6 -11.95 -4.24 1.50
N ARG A 7 -12.97 -5.12 1.49
CA ARG A 7 -13.13 -6.15 2.54
C ARG A 7 -11.93 -7.10 2.61
N GLN A 8 -11.33 -7.48 1.48
CA GLN A 8 -10.15 -8.34 1.47
C GLN A 8 -8.95 -7.65 2.15
N ILE A 9 -8.77 -6.33 1.95
CA ILE A 9 -7.76 -5.55 2.67
C ILE A 9 -8.06 -5.52 4.16
N GLU A 10 -9.30 -5.24 4.57
CA GLU A 10 -9.67 -5.23 5.99
C GLU A 10 -9.44 -6.60 6.65
N THR A 11 -9.82 -7.69 5.96
CA THR A 11 -9.56 -9.05 6.44
C THR A 11 -8.06 -9.32 6.61
N TRP A 12 -7.25 -8.90 5.65
CA TRP A 12 -5.81 -9.06 5.75
C TRP A 12 -5.23 -8.20 6.89
N LEU A 13 -5.58 -6.92 6.99
CA LEU A 13 -5.13 -6.06 8.09
C LEU A 13 -5.49 -6.64 9.45
N SER A 14 -6.71 -7.21 9.58
CA SER A 14 -7.16 -7.84 10.85
C SER A 14 -6.37 -9.08 11.25
N THR A 15 -5.46 -9.60 10.42
CA THR A 15 -4.54 -10.68 10.78
C THR A 15 -3.20 -10.18 11.32
N LEU A 16 -2.87 -8.90 11.12
CA LEU A 16 -1.56 -8.34 11.45
C LEU A 16 -1.46 -7.96 12.94
N GLU A 17 -0.33 -8.30 13.54
CA GLU A 17 0.03 -7.93 14.91
C GLU A 17 1.11 -6.84 14.85
N ILE A 18 0.78 -5.63 15.29
CA ILE A 18 1.64 -4.45 15.12
C ILE A 18 2.15 -3.97 16.47
N THR A 19 3.47 -3.75 16.53
CA THR A 19 4.18 -3.26 17.71
C THR A 19 5.17 -2.16 17.33
N GLY A 20 5.63 -1.37 18.31
CA GLY A 20 6.69 -0.36 18.12
C GLY A 20 6.20 0.92 17.48
N SER A 21 6.98 1.48 16.56
CA SER A 21 6.69 2.74 15.87
C SER A 21 6.16 2.49 14.44
N VAL A 22 5.15 3.24 14.04
CA VAL A 22 4.44 3.06 12.77
C VAL A 22 4.38 4.36 11.98
N ILE A 23 4.67 4.29 10.69
CA ILE A 23 4.38 5.34 9.70
C ILE A 23 3.28 4.87 8.74
N ASP A 24 2.20 5.64 8.63
CA ASP A 24 1.05 5.36 7.74
C ASP A 24 1.07 6.32 6.55
N ILE A 25 1.44 5.81 5.40
CA ILE A 25 1.62 6.58 4.17
C ILE A 25 0.27 6.67 3.46
N GLY A 26 -0.19 7.91 3.21
CA GLY A 26 -1.52 8.17 2.65
C GLY A 26 -2.65 7.94 3.67
N GLY A 27 -2.34 7.84 4.97
CA GLY A 27 -3.26 7.46 6.03
C GLY A 27 -4.33 8.49 6.40
N LEU A 28 -4.33 9.70 5.81
CA LEU A 28 -5.31 10.73 6.16
C LEU A 28 -6.75 10.34 5.86
N PHE A 29 -6.99 9.58 4.81
CA PHE A 29 -8.35 9.22 4.41
C PHE A 29 -8.88 7.99 5.15
N TRP A 30 -8.02 6.99 5.33
CA TRP A 30 -8.34 5.73 5.98
C TRP A 30 -7.17 5.27 6.85
N PRO A 31 -6.96 5.89 8.04
CA PRO A 31 -5.89 5.49 8.93
C PRO A 31 -5.91 3.99 9.24
N VAL A 32 -4.74 3.35 9.29
CA VAL A 32 -4.65 1.93 9.64
C VAL A 32 -4.85 1.65 11.13
N LYS A 33 -4.73 2.68 11.96
CA LYS A 33 -4.91 2.60 13.42
C LYS A 33 -6.26 1.99 13.79
N GLY A 34 -6.22 0.92 14.58
CA GLY A 34 -7.43 0.20 15.03
C GLY A 34 -8.02 -0.78 14.02
N ARG A 35 -7.32 -1.06 12.89
CA ARG A 35 -7.76 -2.01 11.85
C ARG A 35 -6.99 -3.31 11.85
N THR A 36 -5.97 -3.45 12.70
CA THR A 36 -5.14 -4.65 12.83
C THR A 36 -5.60 -5.53 13.99
N LYS A 37 -5.14 -6.80 14.03
CA LYS A 37 -5.48 -7.76 15.08
C LYS A 37 -5.06 -7.26 16.46
N THR A 38 -3.82 -6.79 16.55
CA THR A 38 -3.30 -6.15 17.75
C THR A 38 -2.62 -4.84 17.38
N TRP A 39 -2.68 -3.86 18.30
CA TRP A 39 -2.09 -2.53 18.11
C TRP A 39 -1.36 -2.11 19.36
N ASN A 40 -0.12 -2.60 19.53
CA ASN A 40 0.76 -2.21 20.64
C ASN A 40 1.82 -1.22 20.13
N VAL A 41 1.33 -0.04 19.68
CA VAL A 41 2.11 0.97 18.98
C VAL A 41 2.45 2.10 19.93
N SER A 42 3.74 2.38 20.08
CA SER A 42 4.27 3.45 20.93
C SER A 42 4.29 4.81 20.25
N GLN A 43 4.40 4.82 18.92
CA GLN A 43 4.41 6.03 18.08
C GLN A 43 3.67 5.75 16.77
N TYR A 44 2.75 6.64 16.41
CA TYR A 44 2.00 6.54 15.15
C TYR A 44 2.00 7.89 14.45
N ASP A 45 2.57 7.92 13.27
CA ASP A 45 2.70 9.11 12.43
C ASP A 45 2.06 8.86 11.07
N ILE A 46 1.53 9.91 10.47
CA ILE A 46 0.96 9.90 9.12
C ILE A 46 1.81 10.74 8.19
N TRP A 47 2.15 10.17 7.04
CA TRP A 47 2.81 10.87 5.96
C TRP A 47 1.87 11.00 4.77
N ASP A 48 1.54 12.23 4.38
CA ASP A 48 0.63 12.51 3.29
C ASP A 48 1.08 13.77 2.51
N VAL A 49 0.53 13.97 1.32
CA VAL A 49 0.73 15.20 0.53
C VAL A 49 -0.14 16.36 1.05
N LYS A 50 -1.15 16.07 1.87
CA LYS A 50 -2.07 17.05 2.47
C LYS A 50 -1.80 17.17 3.96
N GLU A 51 -2.06 18.38 4.49
CA GLU A 51 -1.91 18.65 5.92
C GLU A 51 -2.95 17.91 6.78
N SER A 52 -4.19 17.89 6.33
CA SER A 52 -5.27 17.28 7.10
C SER A 52 -6.46 16.86 6.26
N ARG A 53 -7.24 15.90 6.78
CA ARG A 53 -8.50 15.46 6.21
C ARG A 53 -9.41 14.89 7.30
N ASN A 54 -10.70 15.30 7.32
CA ASN A 54 -11.71 14.78 8.25
C ASN A 54 -11.28 14.78 9.72
N GLY A 55 -10.55 15.82 10.16
CA GLY A 55 -10.05 15.94 11.54
C GLY A 55 -8.75 15.15 11.82
N VAL A 56 -8.27 14.34 10.88
CA VAL A 56 -6.97 13.68 10.97
C VAL A 56 -5.90 14.59 10.39
N LYS A 57 -4.74 14.70 11.06
CA LYS A 57 -3.60 15.53 10.62
C LYS A 57 -2.42 14.65 10.24
N ALA A 58 -1.72 15.04 9.16
CA ALA A 58 -0.45 14.44 8.81
C ALA A 58 0.66 14.97 9.74
N THR A 59 1.56 14.08 10.13
CA THR A 59 2.79 14.43 10.84
C THR A 59 3.84 14.94 9.84
N TYR A 60 3.90 14.30 8.67
CA TYR A 60 4.81 14.69 7.58
C TYR A 60 4.00 15.04 6.33
N ILE A 61 4.25 16.26 5.83
CA ILE A 61 3.56 16.80 4.65
C ILE A 61 4.58 16.88 3.52
N SER A 62 4.59 15.90 2.61
CA SER A 62 5.41 15.94 1.41
C SER A 62 4.99 14.89 0.40
N ASP A 63 5.34 15.11 -0.88
CA ASP A 63 5.10 14.19 -1.96
C ASP A 63 6.10 13.02 -1.90
N LEU A 64 5.59 11.80 -1.77
CA LEU A 64 6.36 10.56 -1.74
C LEU A 64 7.18 10.34 -3.02
N ASN A 65 6.74 10.89 -4.15
CA ASN A 65 7.39 10.74 -5.45
C ASN A 65 8.64 11.62 -5.64
N ARG A 66 8.91 12.54 -4.72
CA ARG A 66 10.03 13.49 -4.81
C ARG A 66 11.17 13.06 -3.91
N GLU A 67 12.38 13.41 -4.32
CA GLU A 67 13.55 13.23 -3.47
C GLU A 67 13.36 13.94 -2.13
N ARG A 68 13.66 13.24 -1.05
CA ARG A 68 13.55 13.75 0.31
C ARG A 68 14.86 13.58 1.04
N SER A 69 15.37 14.67 1.58
CA SER A 69 16.51 14.65 2.49
C SER A 69 16.04 14.17 3.88
N HIS A 70 16.48 12.98 4.27
CA HIS A 70 16.47 12.38 5.60
C HIS A 70 15.20 12.49 6.46
N PHE A 71 14.67 11.32 6.85
CA PHE A 71 13.80 11.20 8.03
C PHE A 71 14.66 11.34 9.30
N THR A 72 14.22 12.17 10.24
CA THR A 72 14.81 12.27 11.57
C THR A 72 14.52 11.04 12.43
N TRP A 73 13.49 10.27 12.06
CA TRP A 73 13.04 9.06 12.77
C TRP A 73 12.90 7.90 11.80
N GLN A 74 13.23 6.71 12.28
CA GLN A 74 13.00 5.46 11.57
C GLN A 74 11.96 4.64 12.32
N TYR A 75 11.08 4.00 11.56
CA TYR A 75 9.93 3.26 12.05
C TYR A 75 10.15 1.75 12.01
N ASP A 76 9.52 1.03 12.93
CA ASP A 76 9.50 -0.43 12.92
C ASP A 76 8.61 -0.96 11.78
N THR A 77 7.53 -0.21 11.47
CA THR A 77 6.56 -0.60 10.44
C THR A 77 6.12 0.59 9.61
N ALA A 78 6.03 0.39 8.29
CA ALA A 78 5.38 1.30 7.34
C ALA A 78 4.15 0.63 6.72
N PHE A 79 3.06 1.38 6.62
CA PHE A 79 1.89 1.02 5.81
C PHE A 79 1.80 1.90 4.58
N CYS A 80 1.48 1.31 3.42
CA CYS A 80 1.24 1.98 2.15
C CYS A 80 -0.02 1.36 1.52
N ILE A 81 -1.19 1.73 2.06
CA ILE A 81 -2.47 1.09 1.76
C ILE A 81 -3.27 1.93 0.78
N GLU A 82 -3.50 1.38 -0.44
CA GLU A 82 -4.23 2.05 -1.54
C GLU A 82 -3.59 3.40 -1.96
N VAL A 83 -2.26 3.42 -2.04
CA VAL A 83 -1.45 4.60 -2.42
C VAL A 83 -0.68 4.37 -3.71
N THR A 84 -0.37 3.11 -4.03
CA THR A 84 0.57 2.77 -5.11
C THR A 84 0.15 3.26 -6.50
N ASP A 85 -1.14 3.38 -6.75
CA ASP A 85 -1.70 3.92 -8.00
C ASP A 85 -1.45 5.42 -8.18
N HIS A 86 -1.11 6.15 -7.13
CA HIS A 86 -0.77 7.58 -7.17
C HIS A 86 0.73 7.85 -7.38
N LEU A 87 1.54 6.80 -7.52
CA LEU A 87 2.99 6.93 -7.68
C LEU A 87 3.38 7.15 -9.14
N TRP A 88 3.75 8.39 -9.51
CA TRP A 88 4.31 8.69 -10.83
C TRP A 88 5.84 8.45 -10.89
N ASN A 89 6.51 8.37 -9.73
CA ASN A 89 7.92 8.00 -9.60
C ASN A 89 8.09 6.90 -8.54
N PRO A 90 7.70 5.65 -8.85
CA PRO A 90 7.61 4.59 -7.85
C PRO A 90 8.98 4.17 -7.29
N ILE A 91 10.06 4.28 -8.05
CA ILE A 91 11.42 3.98 -7.55
C ILE A 91 11.75 4.93 -6.41
N GLN A 92 11.63 6.24 -6.62
CA GLN A 92 11.88 7.24 -5.58
C GLN A 92 10.95 7.05 -4.38
N ALA A 93 9.67 6.75 -4.63
CA ALA A 93 8.70 6.55 -3.57
C ALA A 93 9.10 5.37 -2.66
N PHE A 94 9.46 4.22 -3.22
CA PHE A 94 9.88 3.07 -2.42
C PHE A 94 11.25 3.28 -1.76
N GLN A 95 12.17 4.03 -2.36
CA GLN A 95 13.41 4.46 -1.70
C GLN A 95 13.11 5.35 -0.48
N ASN A 96 12.19 6.30 -0.61
CA ASN A 96 11.76 7.14 0.50
C ASN A 96 11.12 6.33 1.63
N ILE A 97 10.28 5.34 1.30
CA ILE A 97 9.72 4.41 2.29
C ILE A 97 10.84 3.60 2.96
N ASN A 98 11.79 3.08 2.18
CA ASN A 98 12.93 2.35 2.73
C ASN A 98 13.70 3.19 3.74
N THR A 99 14.02 4.45 3.43
CA THR A 99 14.74 5.34 4.35
C THR A 99 13.96 5.67 5.61
N SER A 100 12.62 5.60 5.59
CA SER A 100 11.78 5.82 6.77
C SER A 100 11.75 4.63 7.74
N LEU A 101 12.21 3.46 7.32
CA LEU A 101 12.20 2.25 8.12
C LEU A 101 13.56 2.00 8.79
N LYS A 102 13.52 1.42 9.98
CA LYS A 102 14.68 0.79 10.63
C LYS A 102 15.16 -0.40 9.79
N GLN A 103 16.43 -0.79 10.00
CA GLN A 103 16.95 -2.05 9.47
C GLN A 103 16.09 -3.21 9.93
N GLY A 104 15.64 -4.07 9.01
CA GLY A 104 14.71 -5.16 9.30
C GLY A 104 13.26 -4.75 9.50
N GLY A 105 12.93 -3.46 9.39
CA GLY A 105 11.58 -2.93 9.52
C GLY A 105 10.63 -3.46 8.44
N LEU A 106 9.34 -3.55 8.76
CA LEU A 106 8.33 -4.14 7.90
C LEU A 106 7.58 -3.12 7.07
N LEU A 107 7.27 -3.47 5.85
CA LEU A 107 6.45 -2.70 4.92
C LEU A 107 5.22 -3.52 4.50
N TYR A 108 4.04 -2.99 4.76
CA TYR A 108 2.75 -3.54 4.33
C TYR A 108 2.15 -2.68 3.23
N ILE A 109 1.89 -3.29 2.07
CA ILE A 109 1.38 -2.59 0.88
C ILE A 109 0.06 -3.21 0.46
N SER A 110 -0.90 -2.38 0.02
CA SER A 110 -1.92 -2.84 -0.92
C SER A 110 -1.77 -2.12 -2.26
N SER A 111 -1.86 -2.86 -3.35
CA SER A 111 -1.69 -2.37 -4.70
C SER A 111 -2.80 -2.86 -5.61
N ASN A 112 -3.35 -1.96 -6.42
CA ASN A 112 -4.32 -2.27 -7.45
C ASN A 112 -3.61 -2.70 -8.73
N PHE A 113 -4.06 -3.80 -9.35
CA PHE A 113 -3.68 -4.20 -10.71
C PHE A 113 -4.81 -3.87 -11.70
N LEU A 114 -6.03 -4.27 -11.38
CA LEU A 114 -7.22 -3.95 -12.16
C LEU A 114 -8.20 -3.19 -11.28
N PHE A 115 -8.43 -1.92 -11.61
CA PHE A 115 -9.35 -1.05 -10.89
C PHE A 115 -9.86 0.05 -11.84
N PRO A 116 -11.10 0.52 -11.71
CA PRO A 116 -11.60 1.66 -12.47
C PRO A 116 -10.69 2.86 -12.34
N HIS A 117 -10.50 3.59 -13.43
CA HIS A 117 -9.64 4.77 -13.46
C HIS A 117 -10.08 5.84 -12.44
N HIS A 118 -9.16 6.25 -11.58
CA HIS A 118 -9.34 7.37 -10.66
C HIS A 118 -8.94 8.66 -11.36
N THR A 119 -9.91 9.51 -11.68
CA THR A 119 -9.64 10.77 -12.37
C THR A 119 -8.68 11.66 -11.58
N GLY A 120 -7.59 12.09 -12.24
CA GLY A 120 -6.67 13.11 -11.77
C GLY A 120 -5.47 12.63 -10.94
N PHE A 121 -5.45 11.37 -10.47
CA PHE A 121 -4.38 10.88 -9.59
C PHE A 121 -3.88 9.47 -9.92
N ASP A 122 -4.39 8.87 -10.96
CA ASP A 122 -4.14 7.48 -11.34
C ASP A 122 -2.93 7.41 -12.27
N CYS A 123 -1.77 7.05 -11.77
CA CYS A 123 -0.50 7.11 -12.48
C CYS A 123 -0.01 5.75 -12.96
N ILE A 124 -0.17 4.69 -12.16
CA ILE A 124 0.45 3.39 -12.44
C ILE A 124 -0.38 2.22 -11.90
N ARG A 125 -0.22 1.07 -12.53
CA ARG A 125 -0.72 -0.23 -12.07
C ARG A 125 0.44 -1.21 -12.04
N PHE A 126 0.56 -1.95 -10.94
CA PHE A 126 1.58 -2.96 -10.80
C PHE A 126 1.03 -4.35 -11.08
N THR A 127 1.73 -5.08 -11.95
CA THR A 127 1.64 -6.54 -11.93
C THR A 127 2.36 -7.07 -10.70
N LYS A 128 2.07 -8.30 -10.28
CA LYS A 128 2.80 -8.98 -9.19
C LYS A 128 4.32 -8.89 -9.38
N THR A 129 4.79 -9.34 -10.54
CA THR A 129 6.23 -9.35 -10.87
C THR A 129 6.84 -7.94 -10.89
N GLY A 130 6.10 -6.93 -11.38
CA GLY A 130 6.57 -5.53 -11.40
C GLY A 130 6.75 -4.98 -10.00
N LEU A 131 5.79 -5.25 -9.10
CA LEU A 131 5.86 -4.83 -7.71
C LEU A 131 6.99 -5.53 -6.95
N GLU A 132 7.14 -6.86 -7.11
CA GLU A 132 8.24 -7.62 -6.50
C GLU A 132 9.62 -7.11 -6.96
N LYS A 133 9.77 -6.81 -8.26
CA LYS A 133 11.04 -6.28 -8.80
C LYS A 133 11.38 -4.91 -8.22
N ILE A 134 10.43 -3.98 -8.23
CA ILE A 134 10.72 -2.62 -7.74
C ILE A 134 11.03 -2.62 -6.24
N LEU A 135 10.34 -3.43 -5.46
CA LEU A 135 10.63 -3.60 -4.03
C LEU A 135 12.06 -4.11 -3.83
N LYS A 136 12.49 -5.13 -4.57
CA LYS A 136 13.84 -5.66 -4.51
C LYS A 136 14.89 -4.60 -4.88
N GLU A 137 14.69 -3.88 -5.98
CA GLU A 137 15.61 -2.82 -6.44
C GLU A 137 15.70 -1.64 -5.46
N THR A 138 14.70 -1.45 -4.62
CA THR A 138 14.65 -0.39 -3.62
C THR A 138 14.99 -0.85 -2.20
N GLY A 139 15.62 -2.04 -2.06
CA GLY A 139 16.20 -2.54 -0.82
C GLY A 139 15.21 -3.26 0.10
N PHE A 140 14.20 -3.93 -0.47
CA PHE A 140 13.27 -4.76 0.28
C PHE A 140 13.36 -6.24 -0.11
N GLU A 141 13.24 -7.10 0.89
CA GLU A 141 12.92 -8.52 0.72
C GLU A 141 11.39 -8.69 0.75
N VAL A 142 10.82 -9.28 -0.30
CA VAL A 142 9.40 -9.62 -0.32
C VAL A 142 9.19 -10.91 0.46
N LEU A 143 8.44 -10.84 1.56
CA LEU A 143 8.16 -11.99 2.42
C LEU A 143 6.92 -12.76 1.96
N LYS A 144 5.89 -12.03 1.52
CA LYS A 144 4.62 -12.63 1.12
C LYS A 144 3.86 -11.72 0.16
N VAL A 145 3.25 -12.33 -0.84
CA VAL A 145 2.28 -11.67 -1.73
C VAL A 145 0.96 -12.44 -1.66
N THR A 146 -0.10 -11.75 -1.24
CA THR A 146 -1.45 -12.29 -1.18
C THR A 146 -2.30 -11.61 -2.25
N PRO A 147 -2.81 -12.34 -3.24
CA PRO A 147 -3.65 -11.75 -4.29
C PRO A 147 -5.01 -11.32 -3.74
N ARG A 148 -5.57 -10.27 -4.35
CA ARG A 148 -6.97 -9.87 -4.19
C ARG A 148 -7.73 -10.28 -5.43
N TYR A 149 -8.93 -10.81 -5.26
CA TYR A 149 -9.74 -11.34 -6.35
C TYR A 149 -10.99 -10.51 -6.60
N ALA A 150 -11.39 -10.43 -7.87
CA ALA A 150 -12.71 -9.95 -8.23
C ALA A 150 -13.75 -10.95 -7.72
N VAL A 151 -14.65 -10.48 -6.87
CA VAL A 151 -15.76 -11.29 -6.32
C VAL A 151 -17.10 -10.79 -6.86
N ASP A 152 -17.07 -9.83 -7.78
CA ASP A 152 -18.24 -9.19 -8.35
C ASP A 152 -18.40 -9.63 -9.81
N SER A 153 -19.53 -10.23 -10.13
CA SER A 153 -19.90 -10.71 -11.47
C SER A 153 -19.79 -9.65 -12.58
N THR A 154 -19.85 -8.36 -12.22
CA THR A 154 -19.73 -7.24 -13.18
C THR A 154 -18.28 -7.07 -13.65
N MET A 155 -17.30 -7.25 -12.79
CA MET A 155 -15.88 -7.19 -13.19
C MET A 155 -15.46 -8.45 -13.95
N GLU A 156 -15.94 -9.62 -13.55
CA GLU A 156 -15.75 -10.85 -14.33
C GLU A 156 -16.31 -10.72 -15.74
N ALA A 157 -17.52 -10.17 -15.88
CA ALA A 157 -18.15 -9.96 -17.19
C ALA A 157 -17.38 -8.99 -18.08
N THR A 158 -16.85 -7.90 -17.52
CA THR A 158 -16.05 -6.92 -18.27
C THR A 158 -14.71 -7.52 -18.73
N MET A 159 -14.07 -8.35 -17.93
CA MET A 159 -12.82 -9.03 -18.28
C MET A 159 -13.03 -10.12 -19.34
N HIS A 160 -14.18 -10.78 -19.38
CA HIS A 160 -14.52 -11.81 -20.36
C HIS A 160 -14.94 -11.25 -21.72
N MET A 161 -15.42 -10.01 -21.80
CA MET A 161 -15.93 -9.43 -23.07
C MET A 161 -14.82 -8.99 -24.03
N GLU A 162 -13.63 -8.66 -23.54
CA GLU A 162 -12.57 -8.08 -24.38
C GLU A 162 -11.42 -9.03 -24.74
N SER A 163 -11.31 -10.19 -24.12
CA SER A 163 -10.25 -11.14 -24.47
C SER A 163 -10.71 -12.58 -24.36
N LYS A 164 -10.40 -13.37 -25.40
CA LYS A 164 -10.42 -14.85 -25.34
C LYS A 164 -9.31 -15.41 -24.43
N VAL A 165 -8.69 -14.58 -23.61
CA VAL A 165 -7.69 -14.96 -22.61
C VAL A 165 -8.43 -15.28 -21.33
N VAL A 166 -8.49 -16.56 -21.01
CA VAL A 166 -8.98 -17.04 -19.72
C VAL A 166 -7.98 -16.58 -18.67
N TYR A 167 -8.29 -15.50 -17.96
CA TYR A 167 -7.59 -15.15 -16.74
C TYR A 167 -8.00 -16.17 -15.65
N ASN A 168 -7.17 -17.17 -15.47
CA ASN A 168 -7.30 -18.09 -14.35
C ASN A 168 -7.05 -17.30 -13.05
N GLY A 169 -8.13 -16.88 -12.39
CA GLY A 169 -8.05 -16.36 -11.04
C GLY A 169 -8.62 -14.96 -10.78
N GLY A 170 -8.89 -14.12 -11.79
CA GLY A 170 -9.51 -12.80 -11.57
C GLY A 170 -8.77 -11.90 -10.57
N GLU A 171 -7.42 -11.94 -10.53
CA GLU A 171 -6.62 -11.11 -9.64
C GLU A 171 -6.80 -9.62 -10.00
N ILE A 172 -7.22 -8.81 -9.01
CA ILE A 172 -7.47 -7.38 -9.18
C ILE A 172 -6.44 -6.52 -8.45
N GLY A 173 -5.57 -7.14 -7.67
CA GLY A 173 -4.53 -6.45 -6.90
C GLY A 173 -3.81 -7.40 -5.96
N TYR A 174 -2.94 -6.82 -5.15
CA TYR A 174 -2.07 -7.58 -4.25
C TYR A 174 -1.97 -6.90 -2.90
N MET A 175 -1.83 -7.71 -1.84
CA MET A 175 -1.38 -7.30 -0.53
C MET A 175 0.01 -7.87 -0.33
N VAL A 176 0.99 -7.04 0.02
CA VAL A 176 2.40 -7.42 0.10
C VAL A 176 2.94 -7.14 1.48
N GLU A 177 3.67 -8.11 2.01
CA GLU A 177 4.48 -8.00 3.21
C GLU A 177 5.95 -8.04 2.79
N ALA A 178 6.70 -7.00 3.12
CA ALA A 178 8.11 -6.89 2.77
C ALA A 178 8.93 -6.42 3.96
N ARG A 179 10.25 -6.70 3.93
CA ARG A 179 11.21 -6.32 4.96
C ARG A 179 12.31 -5.49 4.36
N LYS A 180 12.70 -4.40 5.02
CA LYS A 180 13.91 -3.65 4.69
C LYS A 180 15.15 -4.51 4.90
N LEU A 181 16.01 -4.61 3.87
CA LEU A 181 17.31 -5.28 3.89
C LEU A 181 18.40 -4.40 4.50
#